data_52c284f9a4f8aec0e95b2e216a473d44
#
_entry.id   52c284f9a4f8aec0e95b2e216a473d44
#
_cell.length_a   1.000
_cell.length_b   1.000
_cell.length_c   1.000
_cell.angle_alpha   90.00
_cell.angle_beta   90.00
_cell.angle_gamma   90.00
#
_symmetry.space_group_name_H-M   'P 1'
#
loop_
_entity.id
_entity.type
_entity.pdbx_description
1 polymer ?
#
loop_
_entity_poly.entity_id
_entity_poly.type
_entity_poly.pdbx_seq_one_letter_code
_entity_poly.pdbx_strand_id
1 'polypeptide(L)'
;MNNFTEGHPASDQFDVLDKTNLPSDYSDGIQYAIDVTKGNIEVCKDIHLVCQRFLDMMANRHWEYEFVADYVDHFLKFARVLKHTKGPDAGKPIKLEPFQIFTICAIYGFRSKKDHSKRMVSDVIIFIPRKAGKSTFTAMISLYELRYGEAGAEVFTLATNL
;
A
#
# COMPACT_ATOMS: atom_id res chain seq x y z
N MET A 1 -7.45 8.63 -21.32
CA MET A 1 -7.67 9.87 -20.53
C MET A 1 -8.23 9.43 -19.20
N ASN A 2 -7.42 9.53 -18.14
CA ASN A 2 -7.71 8.94 -16.84
C ASN A 2 -8.71 9.78 -16.05
N ASN A 3 -9.93 9.29 -15.88
CA ASN A 3 -11.00 9.90 -15.07
C ASN A 3 -10.72 9.89 -13.55
N PHE A 4 -9.48 9.75 -13.13
CA PHE A 4 -9.11 9.82 -11.71
C PHE A 4 -9.01 11.27 -11.20
N THR A 5 -8.99 12.24 -12.11
CA THR A 5 -8.85 13.68 -11.77
C THR A 5 -10.18 14.43 -11.71
N GLU A 6 -11.26 13.87 -12.26
CA GLU A 6 -12.56 14.55 -12.21
C GLU A 6 -13.49 13.83 -11.21
N GLY A 7 -13.54 14.34 -9.99
CA GLY A 7 -14.57 13.97 -9.02
C GLY A 7 -14.13 13.40 -7.67
N HIS A 8 -12.82 13.29 -7.39
CA HIS A 8 -12.38 12.92 -6.06
C HIS A 8 -12.07 14.19 -5.26
N PRO A 9 -12.91 14.57 -4.27
CA PRO A 9 -12.71 15.79 -3.46
C PRO A 9 -11.44 15.77 -2.60
N ALA A 10 -10.62 14.74 -2.74
CA ALA A 10 -9.41 14.53 -1.93
C ALA A 10 -8.12 15.02 -2.58
N SER A 11 -8.09 15.36 -3.88
CA SER A 11 -6.88 15.87 -4.53
C SER A 11 -6.37 17.14 -3.86
N ASP A 12 -7.28 18.03 -3.48
CA ASP A 12 -6.93 19.35 -2.98
C ASP A 12 -6.43 19.36 -1.52
N GLN A 13 -6.76 18.34 -0.72
CA GLN A 13 -6.30 18.24 0.66
C GLN A 13 -4.84 17.75 0.79
N PHE A 14 -4.31 17.09 -0.23
CA PHE A 14 -2.94 16.54 -0.19
C PHE A 14 -1.90 17.48 -0.80
N ASP A 15 -2.32 18.47 -1.60
CA ASP A 15 -1.40 19.43 -2.24
C ASP A 15 -0.77 20.45 -1.26
N VAL A 16 -1.29 20.52 -0.02
CA VAL A 16 -0.79 21.43 1.03
C VAL A 16 0.36 20.82 1.85
N LEU A 17 0.70 19.54 1.61
CA LEU A 17 1.76 18.87 2.37
C LEU A 17 3.14 19.28 1.85
N ASP A 18 3.95 19.83 2.75
CA ASP A 18 5.35 20.17 2.50
C ASP A 18 6.14 18.94 2.01
N LYS A 19 6.59 19.02 0.76
CA LYS A 19 7.29 17.93 0.06
C LYS A 19 8.71 17.69 0.57
N THR A 20 9.24 18.54 1.44
CA THR A 20 10.66 18.53 1.85
C THR A 20 10.99 17.49 2.92
N ASN A 21 9.99 16.91 3.59
CA ASN A 21 10.18 15.96 4.71
C ASN A 21 9.37 14.65 4.56
N LEU A 22 9.02 14.25 3.35
CA LEU A 22 8.14 13.12 3.12
C LEU A 22 8.94 11.82 2.92
N PRO A 23 8.77 10.83 3.82
CA PRO A 23 9.40 9.53 3.64
C PRO A 23 8.75 8.76 2.51
N SER A 24 9.58 8.06 1.76
CA SER A 24 9.31 6.95 0.83
C SER A 24 8.13 7.10 -0.13
N ASP A 25 8.44 7.13 -1.40
CA ASP A 25 7.51 6.88 -2.47
C ASP A 25 7.38 5.34 -2.71
N TYR A 26 6.60 4.91 -3.69
CA TYR A 26 6.40 3.49 -4.00
C TYR A 26 7.70 2.80 -4.45
N SER A 27 8.74 3.55 -4.84
CA SER A 27 10.03 3.00 -5.29
C SER A 27 10.72 2.21 -4.19
N ASP A 28 10.56 2.59 -2.92
CA ASP A 28 11.11 1.86 -1.79
C ASP A 28 10.51 0.45 -1.67
N GLY A 29 9.22 0.29 -1.99
CA GLY A 29 8.57 -1.03 -2.03
C GLY A 29 9.09 -1.90 -3.18
N ILE A 30 9.28 -1.32 -4.36
CA ILE A 30 9.87 -2.02 -5.51
C ILE A 30 11.32 -2.38 -5.22
N GLN A 31 12.10 -1.46 -4.64
CA GLN A 31 13.47 -1.70 -4.25
C GLN A 31 13.58 -2.84 -3.22
N TYR A 32 12.66 -2.89 -2.24
CA TYR A 32 12.58 -4.01 -1.32
C TYR A 32 12.45 -5.35 -2.06
N ALA A 33 11.54 -5.45 -3.03
CA ALA A 33 11.38 -6.67 -3.81
C ALA A 33 12.65 -7.04 -4.61
N ILE A 34 13.34 -6.05 -5.17
CA ILE A 34 14.61 -6.24 -5.88
C ILE A 34 15.69 -6.75 -4.93
N ASP A 35 15.81 -6.15 -3.76
CA ASP A 35 16.84 -6.51 -2.77
C ASP A 35 16.62 -7.91 -2.20
N VAL A 36 15.37 -8.28 -1.97
CA VAL A 36 14.99 -9.66 -1.57
C VAL A 36 15.38 -10.66 -2.67
N THR A 37 15.03 -10.39 -3.92
CA THR A 37 15.32 -11.32 -5.02
C THR A 37 16.80 -11.43 -5.35
N LYS A 38 17.58 -10.39 -5.10
CA LYS A 38 19.05 -10.39 -5.22
C LYS A 38 19.76 -11.03 -4.01
N GLY A 39 19.03 -11.36 -2.95
CA GLY A 39 19.62 -11.89 -1.71
C GLY A 39 20.28 -10.84 -0.82
N ASN A 40 20.06 -9.55 -1.05
CA ASN A 40 20.55 -8.47 -0.20
C ASN A 40 19.79 -8.40 1.13
N ILE A 41 18.56 -8.90 1.15
CA ILE A 41 17.71 -9.00 2.34
C ILE A 41 17.37 -10.48 2.53
N GLU A 42 17.76 -11.02 3.70
CA GLU A 42 17.47 -12.41 4.06
C GLU A 42 16.01 -12.55 4.48
N VAL A 43 15.26 -13.41 3.79
CA VAL A 43 13.85 -13.69 4.05
C VAL A 43 13.55 -15.18 3.89
N CYS A 44 12.37 -15.62 4.33
CA CYS A 44 11.92 -16.97 4.04
C CYS A 44 11.61 -17.17 2.54
N LYS A 45 11.60 -18.43 2.10
CA LYS A 45 11.36 -18.81 0.71
C LYS A 45 10.07 -18.19 0.13
N ASP A 46 9.00 -18.14 0.91
CA ASP A 46 7.71 -17.65 0.44
C ASP A 46 7.75 -16.15 0.12
N ILE A 47 8.41 -15.36 0.96
CA ILE A 47 8.61 -13.92 0.71
C ILE A 47 9.46 -13.70 -0.55
N HIS A 48 10.54 -14.49 -0.73
CA HIS A 48 11.34 -14.43 -1.94
C HIS A 48 10.49 -14.71 -3.19
N LEU A 49 9.67 -15.76 -3.17
CA LEU A 49 8.80 -16.13 -4.30
C LEU A 49 7.75 -15.05 -4.60
N VAL A 50 7.17 -14.42 -3.58
CA VAL A 50 6.22 -13.33 -3.74
C VAL A 50 6.88 -12.11 -4.39
N CYS A 51 8.08 -11.74 -3.93
CA CYS A 51 8.84 -10.63 -4.51
C CYS A 51 9.22 -10.92 -5.97
N GLN A 52 9.69 -12.13 -6.27
CA GLN A 52 10.01 -12.54 -7.64
C GLN A 52 8.78 -12.46 -8.54
N ARG A 53 7.64 -13.05 -8.10
CA ARG A 53 6.39 -12.98 -8.84
C ARG A 53 5.93 -11.56 -9.11
N PHE A 54 6.05 -10.68 -8.12
CA PHE A 54 5.69 -9.27 -8.27
C PHE A 54 6.50 -8.60 -9.39
N LEU A 55 7.81 -8.79 -9.41
CA LEU A 55 8.69 -8.24 -10.43
C LEU A 55 8.42 -8.83 -11.82
N ASP A 56 8.16 -10.14 -11.90
CA ASP A 56 7.77 -10.81 -13.14
C ASP A 56 6.46 -10.26 -13.71
N MET A 57 5.48 -9.99 -12.84
CA MET A 57 4.21 -9.38 -13.23
C MET A 57 4.40 -7.95 -13.74
N MET A 58 5.26 -7.15 -13.12
CA MET A 58 5.58 -5.81 -13.61
C MET A 58 6.26 -5.83 -14.99
N ALA A 59 7.09 -6.83 -15.26
CA ALA A 59 7.78 -7.00 -16.54
C ALA A 59 6.87 -7.55 -17.65
N ASN A 60 5.76 -8.19 -17.32
CA ASN A 60 4.89 -8.89 -18.27
C ASN A 60 3.93 -7.95 -18.98
N ARG A 61 4.33 -7.45 -20.16
CA ARG A 61 3.50 -6.55 -21.01
C ARG A 61 2.29 -7.22 -21.64
N HIS A 62 2.25 -8.54 -21.74
CA HIS A 62 1.17 -9.29 -22.38
C HIS A 62 0.06 -9.72 -21.43
N TRP A 63 0.22 -9.41 -20.14
CA TRP A 63 -0.77 -9.73 -19.13
C TRP A 63 -1.96 -8.76 -19.16
N GLU A 64 -3.11 -9.21 -18.64
CA GLU A 64 -4.34 -8.41 -18.59
C GLU A 64 -4.33 -7.28 -17.54
N TYR A 65 -3.36 -7.31 -16.63
CA TYR A 65 -3.14 -6.29 -15.61
C TYR A 65 -1.84 -5.54 -15.87
N GLU A 66 -1.79 -4.31 -15.39
CA GLU A 66 -0.59 -3.49 -15.40
C GLU A 66 -0.41 -2.75 -14.07
N PHE A 67 0.83 -2.40 -13.75
CA PHE A 67 1.14 -1.63 -12.56
C PHE A 67 0.88 -0.15 -12.81
N VAL A 68 -0.06 0.42 -12.04
CA VAL A 68 -0.45 1.83 -12.11
C VAL A 68 -0.05 2.51 -10.81
N ALA A 69 1.05 3.26 -10.85
CA ALA A 69 1.67 3.88 -9.68
C ALA A 69 0.73 4.85 -8.94
N ASP A 70 -0.16 5.54 -9.66
CA ASP A 70 -1.06 6.55 -9.09
C ASP A 70 -1.91 6.02 -7.93
N TYR A 71 -2.34 4.76 -8.00
CA TYR A 71 -3.13 4.14 -6.91
C TYR A 71 -2.29 3.90 -5.67
N VAL A 72 -1.03 3.55 -5.83
CA VAL A 72 -0.09 3.37 -4.72
C VAL A 72 0.25 4.72 -4.11
N ASP A 73 0.58 5.71 -4.95
CA ASP A 73 0.89 7.07 -4.51
C ASP A 73 -0.28 7.71 -3.76
N HIS A 74 -1.51 7.48 -4.22
CA HIS A 74 -2.70 7.96 -3.53
C HIS A 74 -2.79 7.37 -2.11
N PHE A 75 -2.56 6.07 -1.95
CA PHE A 75 -2.51 5.44 -0.62
C PHE A 75 -1.36 6.01 0.23
N LEU A 76 -0.17 6.16 -0.34
CA LEU A 76 1.00 6.67 0.39
C LEU A 76 0.79 8.12 0.83
N LYS A 77 0.18 8.96 -0.01
CA LYS A 77 -0.22 10.34 0.37
C LYS A 77 -1.19 10.32 1.56
N PHE A 78 -2.20 9.47 1.53
CA PHE A 78 -3.12 9.29 2.66
C PHE A 78 -2.37 8.81 3.91
N ALA A 79 -1.49 7.83 3.80
CA ALA A 79 -0.73 7.29 4.93
C ALA A 79 0.11 8.37 5.65
N ARG A 80 0.69 9.30 4.88
CA ARG A 80 1.55 10.38 5.40
C ARG A 80 0.85 11.36 6.35
N VAL A 81 -0.45 11.54 6.21
CA VAL A 81 -1.21 12.45 7.11
C VAL A 81 -1.60 11.79 8.43
N LEU A 82 -1.47 10.47 8.50
CA LEU A 82 -1.81 9.73 9.71
C LEU A 82 -0.68 9.83 10.75
N LYS A 83 -1.10 9.92 12.01
CA LYS A 83 -0.19 10.05 13.16
C LYS A 83 -0.40 8.91 14.14
N HIS A 84 0.67 8.57 14.85
CA HIS A 84 0.55 7.66 15.99
C HIS A 84 -0.36 8.25 17.05
N THR A 85 -1.31 7.45 17.54
CA THR A 85 -2.29 7.88 18.55
C THR A 85 -1.86 7.54 19.96
N LYS A 86 -0.91 6.62 20.13
CA LYS A 86 -0.46 6.08 21.44
C LYS A 86 1.04 5.82 21.43
N GLY A 87 1.61 5.71 22.66
CA GLY A 87 3.01 5.36 22.87
C GLY A 87 3.97 6.55 22.75
N PRO A 88 5.29 6.30 22.76
CA PRO A 88 6.33 7.34 22.75
C PRO A 88 6.33 8.17 21.46
N ASP A 89 5.74 7.66 20.40
CA ASP A 89 5.64 8.34 19.10
C ASP A 89 4.27 9.01 18.87
N ALA A 90 3.42 9.12 19.91
CA ALA A 90 2.13 9.78 19.80
C ALA A 90 2.27 11.20 19.20
N GLY A 91 1.46 11.50 18.19
CA GLY A 91 1.48 12.77 17.45
C GLY A 91 2.50 12.84 16.31
N LYS A 92 3.46 11.92 16.23
CA LYS A 92 4.40 11.86 15.10
C LYS A 92 3.74 11.20 13.88
N PRO A 93 4.12 11.57 12.65
CA PRO A 93 3.67 10.89 11.44
C PRO A 93 4.03 9.40 11.46
N ILE A 94 3.14 8.56 10.92
CA ILE A 94 3.42 7.15 10.74
C ILE A 94 4.35 6.99 9.54
N LYS A 95 5.49 6.33 9.77
CA LYS A 95 6.45 5.98 8.73
C LYS A 95 6.24 4.52 8.35
N LEU A 96 6.00 4.26 7.06
CA LEU A 96 5.92 2.90 6.54
C LEU A 96 7.32 2.33 6.29
N GLU A 97 7.50 1.06 6.64
CA GLU A 97 8.70 0.31 6.32
C GLU A 97 8.67 -0.19 4.86
N PRO A 98 9.82 -0.44 4.20
CA PRO A 98 9.85 -0.85 2.79
C PRO A 98 8.98 -2.07 2.49
N PHE A 99 8.94 -3.08 3.38
CA PHE A 99 8.07 -4.25 3.18
C PHE A 99 6.57 -3.91 3.26
N GLN A 100 6.18 -2.90 4.03
CA GLN A 100 4.80 -2.41 4.09
C GLN A 100 4.44 -1.68 2.81
N ILE A 101 5.36 -0.85 2.29
CA ILE A 101 5.19 -0.17 1.00
C ILE A 101 5.08 -1.21 -0.13
N PHE A 102 5.94 -2.23 -0.13
CA PHE A 102 5.83 -3.37 -1.06
C PHE A 102 4.45 -4.03 -0.99
N THR A 103 3.93 -4.26 0.22
CA THR A 103 2.58 -4.82 0.41
C THR A 103 1.51 -3.91 -0.21
N ILE A 104 1.61 -2.60 -0.04
CA ILE A 104 0.69 -1.64 -0.67
C ILE A 104 0.82 -1.66 -2.19
N CYS A 105 2.04 -1.75 -2.74
CA CYS A 105 2.27 -1.91 -4.17
C CYS A 105 1.57 -3.18 -4.72
N ALA A 106 1.66 -4.29 -3.99
CA ALA A 106 1.03 -5.54 -4.38
C ALA A 106 -0.51 -5.48 -4.32
N ILE A 107 -1.09 -4.81 -3.32
CA ILE A 107 -2.54 -4.71 -3.12
C ILE A 107 -3.17 -3.74 -4.13
N TYR A 108 -2.59 -2.55 -4.29
CA TYR A 108 -3.24 -1.45 -5.01
C TYR A 108 -2.66 -1.18 -6.39
N GLY A 109 -1.42 -1.61 -6.65
CA GLY A 109 -0.70 -1.22 -7.86
C GLY A 109 -1.19 -1.91 -9.13
N PHE A 110 -1.58 -3.18 -9.07
CA PHE A 110 -2.00 -3.90 -10.28
C PHE A 110 -3.48 -3.67 -10.60
N ARG A 111 -3.73 -3.12 -11.79
CA ARG A 111 -5.05 -2.77 -12.29
C ARG A 111 -5.32 -3.43 -13.63
N SER A 112 -6.61 -3.73 -13.90
CA SER A 112 -7.00 -4.27 -15.20
C SER A 112 -6.76 -3.23 -16.31
N LYS A 113 -6.09 -3.62 -17.39
CA LYS A 113 -5.88 -2.75 -18.57
C LYS A 113 -7.17 -2.30 -19.24
N LYS A 114 -8.24 -3.07 -19.10
CA LYS A 114 -9.56 -2.73 -19.65
C LYS A 114 -10.29 -1.71 -18.79
N ASP A 115 -10.06 -1.73 -17.49
CA ASP A 115 -10.78 -0.90 -16.53
C ASP A 115 -9.92 -0.74 -15.27
N HIS A 116 -9.20 0.37 -15.17
CA HIS A 116 -8.31 0.64 -14.02
C HIS A 116 -9.05 0.80 -12.68
N SER A 117 -10.37 0.91 -12.66
CA SER A 117 -11.12 0.86 -11.41
C SER A 117 -11.03 -0.51 -10.74
N LYS A 118 -10.81 -1.57 -11.54
CA LYS A 118 -10.71 -2.95 -11.07
C LYS A 118 -9.29 -3.32 -10.72
N ARG A 119 -9.07 -3.56 -9.42
CA ARG A 119 -7.80 -4.10 -8.93
C ARG A 119 -7.70 -5.61 -9.18
N MET A 120 -6.48 -6.11 -9.32
CA MET A 120 -6.20 -7.52 -9.47
C MET A 120 -6.49 -8.30 -8.17
N VAL A 121 -6.14 -7.71 -7.04
CA VAL A 121 -6.23 -8.36 -5.73
C VAL A 121 -7.57 -8.03 -5.08
N SER A 122 -8.41 -9.04 -4.83
CA SER A 122 -9.68 -8.95 -4.11
C SER A 122 -9.54 -9.32 -2.63
N ASP A 123 -8.72 -10.33 -2.34
CA ASP A 123 -8.56 -10.87 -1.01
C ASP A 123 -7.11 -10.72 -0.53
N VAL A 124 -6.94 -10.22 0.69
CA VAL A 124 -5.63 -9.99 1.30
C VAL A 124 -5.57 -10.60 2.69
N ILE A 125 -4.62 -11.51 2.88
CA ILE A 125 -4.30 -12.07 4.19
C ILE A 125 -2.93 -11.56 4.62
N ILE A 126 -2.88 -10.79 5.72
CA ILE A 126 -1.64 -10.23 6.26
C ILE A 126 -1.22 -11.05 7.47
N PHE A 127 -0.15 -11.82 7.30
CA PHE A 127 0.45 -12.63 8.36
C PHE A 127 1.87 -12.14 8.65
N ILE A 128 2.01 -11.32 9.67
CA ILE A 128 3.30 -10.75 10.10
C ILE A 128 3.49 -10.93 11.60
N PRO A 129 4.74 -10.98 12.08
CA PRO A 129 5.06 -11.25 13.49
C PRO A 129 4.53 -10.14 14.42
N ARG A 130 4.54 -10.45 15.73
CA ARG A 130 4.24 -9.44 16.76
C ARG A 130 5.27 -8.31 16.70
N LYS A 131 4.84 -7.08 17.03
CA LYS A 131 5.67 -5.86 17.05
C LYS A 131 6.12 -5.33 15.68
N ALA A 132 5.69 -5.94 14.58
CA ALA A 132 5.95 -5.44 13.20
C ALA A 132 4.92 -4.40 12.72
N GLY A 133 4.26 -3.68 13.62
CA GLY A 133 3.33 -2.61 13.28
C GLY A 133 1.98 -3.07 12.69
N LYS A 134 1.64 -4.37 12.79
CA LYS A 134 0.46 -4.97 12.15
C LYS A 134 -0.83 -4.20 12.40
N SER A 135 -1.16 -3.90 13.66
CA SER A 135 -2.43 -3.22 14.00
C SER A 135 -2.52 -1.82 13.40
N THR A 136 -1.44 -1.06 13.42
CA THR A 136 -1.39 0.26 12.79
C THR A 136 -1.52 0.16 11.28
N PHE A 137 -0.82 -0.79 10.66
CA PHE A 137 -0.83 -1.01 9.23
C PHE A 137 -2.22 -1.48 8.73
N THR A 138 -2.85 -2.45 9.42
CA THR A 138 -4.20 -2.89 9.04
C THR A 138 -5.26 -1.82 9.29
N ALA A 139 -5.16 -1.06 10.39
CA ALA A 139 -6.06 0.07 10.63
C ALA A 139 -5.96 1.15 9.54
N MET A 140 -4.75 1.41 9.05
CA MET A 140 -4.50 2.35 7.95
C MET A 140 -5.18 1.88 6.65
N ILE A 141 -5.03 0.60 6.28
CA ILE A 141 -5.71 0.00 5.12
C ILE A 141 -7.23 0.10 5.30
N SER A 142 -7.74 -0.24 6.48
CA SER A 142 -9.17 -0.17 6.79
C SER A 142 -9.74 1.24 6.66
N LEU A 143 -9.05 2.24 7.18
CA LEU A 143 -9.45 3.65 7.06
C LEU A 143 -9.40 4.13 5.60
N TYR A 144 -8.40 3.67 4.84
CA TYR A 144 -8.31 3.98 3.42
C TYR A 144 -9.49 3.39 2.63
N GLU A 145 -9.83 2.11 2.85
CA GLU A 145 -10.96 1.46 2.19
C GLU A 145 -12.30 2.13 2.58
N LEU A 146 -12.49 2.50 3.84
CA LEU A 146 -13.69 3.24 4.26
C LEU A 146 -13.83 4.61 3.57
N ARG A 147 -12.72 5.27 3.29
CA ARG A 147 -12.73 6.64 2.73
C ARG A 147 -12.71 6.67 1.21
N TYR A 148 -12.00 5.75 0.59
CA TYR A 148 -11.67 5.75 -0.85
C TYR A 148 -11.99 4.44 -1.56
N GLY A 149 -12.49 3.44 -0.84
CA GLY A 149 -12.97 2.18 -1.39
C GLY A 149 -14.28 2.34 -2.17
N GLU A 150 -14.85 1.21 -2.54
CA GLU A 150 -16.13 1.19 -3.26
C GLU A 150 -17.27 1.79 -2.40
N ALA A 151 -18.29 2.33 -3.07
CA ALA A 151 -19.45 2.85 -2.37
C ALA A 151 -20.14 1.73 -1.55
N GLY A 152 -20.35 1.98 -0.26
CA GLY A 152 -20.89 0.98 0.65
C GLY A 152 -19.85 0.06 1.29
N ALA A 153 -18.55 0.39 1.18
CA ALA A 153 -17.51 -0.38 1.86
C ALA A 153 -17.74 -0.45 3.37
N GLU A 154 -17.72 -1.66 3.92
CA GLU A 154 -17.84 -1.93 5.34
C GLU A 154 -16.56 -2.51 5.90
N VAL A 155 -16.17 -2.09 7.09
CA VAL A 155 -14.99 -2.62 7.79
C VAL A 155 -15.41 -3.21 9.13
N PHE A 156 -15.13 -4.49 9.30
CA PHE A 156 -15.35 -5.21 10.54
C PHE A 156 -14.04 -5.48 11.26
N THR A 157 -13.99 -5.16 12.55
CA THR A 157 -12.85 -5.47 13.40
C THR A 157 -13.25 -6.54 14.41
N LEU A 158 -12.56 -7.67 14.38
CA LEU A 158 -12.76 -8.77 15.32
C LEU A 158 -11.48 -8.96 16.14
N ALA A 159 -11.65 -9.10 17.45
CA ALA A 159 -10.56 -9.40 18.37
C ALA A 159 -10.98 -10.52 19.32
N THR A 160 -10.04 -11.41 19.60
CA THR A 160 -10.26 -12.53 20.56
C THR A 160 -10.00 -12.15 22.00
N ASN A 161 -9.58 -10.90 22.24
CA ASN A 161 -9.18 -10.47 23.58
C ASN A 161 -10.18 -9.49 24.16
N LEU A 162 -10.66 -9.85 25.29
CA LEU A 162 -11.45 -9.05 26.22
C LEU A 162 -10.53 -8.32 27.19
#